data_abd33bd662e74ac0931a16cff8f97ecf
#
_entry.id   abd33bd662e74ac0931a16cff8f97ecf
#
_cell.length_a   1.000
_cell.length_b   1.000
_cell.length_c   1.000
_cell.angle_alpha   90.00
_cell.angle_beta   90.00
_cell.angle_gamma   90.00
#
_symmetry.space_group_name_H-M   'P 1'
#
loop_
_entity.id
_entity.type
_entity.pdbx_description
1 polymer ?
#
loop_
_entity_poly.entity_id
_entity_poly.type
_entity_poly.pdbx_seq_one_letter_code
_entity_poly.pdbx_strand_id
1 'polypeptide(L)'
;MTFLRPASLLLGLAGLAVAGSAAAQTGAPTGADDPWRVTVSPYVWATSLDGNVTLAGRKAPVDVSASDAFDQLESVVMGDVEVRKGRWGAFVDYQYAKTNEGVSLMGVPAELGTRSTTVSGGVLFRLIDDPVAGRTAFGDARSFRVEPLIGARWSKLRAELNTPLGATQKGAEWTDLLLGLRVESDVSERWTLRTQVDAGGLGDDDRHSLAWQALASYRTPLAGGAVSVNAGYRMLHQNYEQDDFTGQRFDWKVTRHGPVLGLSLTY
;
A
#
# COMPACT_ATOMS: atom_id res chain seq x y z
N MET A 1 -36.93 17.11 -6.24
CA MET A 1 -36.72 16.93 -4.78
C MET A 1 -36.16 15.52 -4.61
N THR A 2 -34.85 15.40 -4.63
CA THR A 2 -34.15 14.10 -4.57
C THR A 2 -33.47 14.03 -3.22
N PHE A 3 -33.90 13.11 -2.36
CA PHE A 3 -33.37 12.91 -1.03
C PHE A 3 -32.01 12.21 -1.11
N LEU A 4 -30.95 12.91 -0.71
CA LEU A 4 -29.66 12.29 -0.42
C LEU A 4 -29.80 11.35 0.80
N ARG A 5 -29.50 10.07 0.61
CA ARG A 5 -29.28 9.14 1.72
C ARG A 5 -27.81 9.22 2.13
N PRO A 6 -27.50 9.46 3.41
CA PRO A 6 -26.12 9.36 3.88
C PRO A 6 -25.72 7.88 3.94
N ALA A 7 -24.64 7.53 3.22
CA ALA A 7 -23.99 6.23 3.36
C ALA A 7 -23.31 6.21 4.74
N SER A 8 -23.84 5.40 5.64
CA SER A 8 -23.22 5.16 6.94
C SER A 8 -22.02 4.24 6.76
N LEU A 9 -20.82 4.83 6.77
CA LEU A 9 -19.55 4.11 6.83
C LEU A 9 -19.41 3.47 8.21
N LEU A 10 -19.81 2.20 8.35
CA LEU A 10 -19.41 1.36 9.47
C LEU A 10 -18.00 0.85 9.22
N LEU A 11 -17.02 1.58 9.77
CA LEU A 11 -15.67 1.07 9.95
C LEU A 11 -15.70 -0.07 10.96
N GLY A 12 -15.83 -1.29 10.47
CA GLY A 12 -15.65 -2.49 11.27
C GLY A 12 -14.18 -2.66 11.62
N LEU A 13 -13.70 -2.02 12.69
CA LEU A 13 -12.46 -2.39 13.35
C LEU A 13 -12.66 -3.77 13.98
N ALA A 14 -12.25 -4.82 13.28
CA ALA A 14 -12.10 -6.13 13.86
C ALA A 14 -11.01 -6.06 14.94
N GLY A 15 -11.42 -6.01 16.19
CA GLY A 15 -10.53 -5.99 17.35
C GLY A 15 -9.78 -7.31 17.46
N LEU A 16 -8.51 -7.33 17.05
CA LEU A 16 -7.56 -8.31 17.55
C LEU A 16 -7.01 -7.77 18.87
N ALA A 17 -7.65 -8.15 19.96
CA ALA A 17 -7.11 -7.97 21.30
C ALA A 17 -6.01 -9.02 21.53
N VAL A 18 -4.78 -8.67 21.22
CA VAL A 18 -3.61 -9.41 21.72
C VAL A 18 -3.12 -8.68 22.98
N ALA A 19 -3.47 -9.18 24.13
CA ALA A 19 -2.95 -8.73 25.41
C ALA A 19 -1.49 -9.18 25.55
N GLY A 20 -0.56 -8.35 25.12
CA GLY A 20 0.88 -8.52 25.33
C GLY A 20 1.36 -7.49 26.35
N SER A 21 1.90 -7.94 27.46
CA SER A 21 2.50 -7.10 28.50
C SER A 21 3.72 -6.37 27.95
N ALA A 22 3.63 -5.06 27.78
CA ALA A 22 4.77 -4.20 27.42
C ALA A 22 5.68 -4.06 28.65
N ALA A 23 6.75 -4.83 28.71
CA ALA A 23 7.85 -4.59 29.62
C ALA A 23 8.78 -3.52 29.00
N ALA A 24 8.86 -2.36 29.62
CA ALA A 24 9.82 -1.32 29.25
C ALA A 24 11.24 -1.84 29.51
N GLN A 25 12.01 -2.12 28.47
CA GLN A 25 13.42 -2.46 28.56
C GLN A 25 14.28 -1.22 28.31
N THR A 26 15.01 -0.82 29.33
CA THR A 26 16.05 0.21 29.30
C THR A 26 17.38 -0.44 28.95
N GLY A 27 17.88 -0.19 27.76
CA GLY A 27 19.21 -0.59 27.29
C GLY A 27 19.22 -0.77 25.77
N ALA A 28 20.20 -0.19 25.09
CA ALA A 28 20.38 -0.46 23.65
C ALA A 28 20.93 -1.88 23.48
N PRO A 29 20.15 -2.84 22.99
CA PRO A 29 20.62 -4.20 22.78
C PRO A 29 21.51 -4.24 21.53
N THR A 30 22.64 -4.92 21.64
CA THR A 30 23.56 -5.14 20.54
C THR A 30 23.48 -6.60 20.11
N GLY A 31 22.88 -6.87 18.96
CA GLY A 31 23.01 -8.17 18.32
C GLY A 31 21.90 -9.20 18.63
N ALA A 32 22.28 -10.39 19.07
CA ALA A 32 21.40 -11.56 19.17
C ALA A 32 20.25 -11.44 20.21
N ASP A 33 20.36 -10.50 21.15
CA ASP A 33 19.40 -10.27 22.24
C ASP A 33 18.30 -9.24 21.92
N ASP A 34 18.28 -8.70 20.70
CA ASP A 34 17.22 -7.76 20.28
C ASP A 34 15.85 -8.48 20.29
N PRO A 35 14.83 -7.96 21.00
CA PRO A 35 13.52 -8.57 21.01
C PRO A 35 12.88 -8.52 19.63
N TRP A 36 12.01 -9.46 19.35
CA TRP A 36 11.14 -9.37 18.20
C TRP A 36 10.22 -8.16 18.35
N ARG A 37 10.09 -7.40 17.27
CA ARG A 37 9.18 -6.27 17.18
C ARG A 37 8.24 -6.49 16.01
N VAL A 38 6.94 -6.43 16.26
CA VAL A 38 5.90 -6.57 15.25
C VAL A 38 5.14 -5.26 15.15
N THR A 39 5.00 -4.74 13.94
CA THR A 39 4.21 -3.54 13.67
C THR A 39 3.09 -3.90 12.70
N VAL A 40 1.85 -3.56 13.06
CA VAL A 40 0.67 -3.72 12.20
C VAL A 40 0.14 -2.34 11.88
N SER A 41 -0.03 -2.05 10.60
CA SER A 41 -0.37 -0.72 10.10
C SER A 41 -1.56 -0.76 9.14
N PRO A 42 -2.81 -0.75 9.64
CA PRO A 42 -3.97 -0.49 8.78
C PRO A 42 -3.91 0.94 8.24
N TYR A 43 -4.25 1.12 6.98
CA TYR A 43 -4.26 2.42 6.34
C TYR A 43 -5.32 2.52 5.24
N VAL A 44 -5.57 3.75 4.78
CA VAL A 44 -6.34 4.07 3.58
C VAL A 44 -5.44 4.87 2.65
N TRP A 45 -5.40 4.46 1.39
CA TRP A 45 -4.75 5.18 0.30
C TRP A 45 -5.82 5.70 -0.66
N ALA A 46 -6.08 7.00 -0.63
CA ALA A 46 -7.00 7.67 -1.54
C ALA A 46 -6.32 7.84 -2.91
N THR A 47 -6.67 6.97 -3.83
CA THR A 47 -5.90 6.72 -5.06
C THR A 47 -6.55 7.38 -6.26
N SER A 48 -5.82 8.28 -6.94
CA SER A 48 -6.06 8.67 -8.33
C SER A 48 -5.38 7.68 -9.27
N LEU A 49 -5.95 7.49 -10.45
CA LEU A 49 -5.41 6.62 -11.52
C LEU A 49 -5.24 7.43 -12.79
N ASP A 50 -4.02 7.44 -13.33
CA ASP A 50 -3.68 8.11 -14.58
C ASP A 50 -2.93 7.17 -15.52
N GLY A 51 -3.34 7.10 -16.77
CA GLY A 51 -2.63 6.26 -17.73
C GLY A 51 -3.46 5.77 -18.90
N ASN A 52 -3.11 4.58 -19.35
CA ASN A 52 -3.79 3.92 -20.47
C ASN A 52 -3.92 2.43 -20.19
N VAL A 53 -5.02 1.86 -20.64
CA VAL A 53 -5.30 0.43 -20.62
C VAL A 53 -5.68 -0.02 -22.02
N THR A 54 -5.08 -1.10 -22.50
CA THR A 54 -5.51 -1.76 -23.75
C THR A 54 -6.20 -3.07 -23.40
N LEU A 55 -7.46 -3.18 -23.78
CA LEU A 55 -8.29 -4.37 -23.59
C LEU A 55 -8.84 -4.79 -24.94
N ALA A 56 -8.64 -6.06 -25.32
CA ALA A 56 -9.10 -6.60 -26.61
C ALA A 56 -8.65 -5.74 -27.81
N GLY A 57 -7.38 -5.27 -27.79
CA GLY A 57 -6.80 -4.44 -28.83
C GLY A 57 -7.32 -3.00 -28.91
N ARG A 58 -8.16 -2.57 -27.95
CA ARG A 58 -8.67 -1.19 -27.87
C ARG A 58 -8.01 -0.45 -26.72
N LYS A 59 -7.29 0.61 -27.03
CA LYS A 59 -6.67 1.50 -26.06
C LYS A 59 -7.70 2.50 -25.53
N ALA A 60 -7.80 2.59 -24.21
CA ALA A 60 -8.62 3.57 -23.51
C ALA A 60 -7.75 4.36 -22.53
N PRO A 61 -7.88 5.70 -22.44
CA PRO A 61 -7.27 6.47 -21.36
C PRO A 61 -7.98 6.14 -20.05
N VAL A 62 -7.21 6.14 -18.97
CA VAL A 62 -7.69 6.06 -17.59
C VAL A 62 -7.29 7.37 -16.92
N ASP A 63 -8.28 8.10 -16.45
CA ASP A 63 -8.12 9.35 -15.70
C ASP A 63 -9.24 9.37 -14.65
N VAL A 64 -8.93 8.87 -13.46
CA VAL A 64 -9.89 8.77 -12.36
C VAL A 64 -9.34 9.51 -11.16
N SER A 65 -10.04 10.55 -10.73
CA SER A 65 -9.65 11.29 -9.53
C SER A 65 -9.86 10.45 -8.27
N ALA A 66 -9.15 10.79 -7.18
CA ALA A 66 -9.30 10.10 -5.90
C ALA A 66 -10.74 10.23 -5.34
N SER A 67 -11.44 11.33 -5.61
CA SER A 67 -12.84 11.52 -5.23
C SER A 67 -13.76 10.58 -6.01
N ASP A 68 -13.60 10.49 -7.33
CA ASP A 68 -14.43 9.62 -8.16
C ASP A 68 -14.18 8.14 -7.84
N ALA A 69 -12.89 7.77 -7.61
CA ALA A 69 -12.54 6.43 -7.17
C ALA A 69 -13.16 6.08 -5.82
N PHE A 70 -13.27 7.05 -4.91
CA PHE A 70 -13.88 6.87 -3.60
C PHE A 70 -15.41 6.71 -3.69
N ASP A 71 -16.06 7.49 -4.56
CA ASP A 71 -17.51 7.43 -4.79
C ASP A 71 -17.95 6.10 -5.42
N GLN A 72 -17.08 5.48 -6.21
CA GLN A 72 -17.31 4.17 -6.85
C GLN A 72 -16.89 2.99 -5.95
N LEU A 73 -16.26 3.26 -4.80
CA LEU A 73 -15.68 2.24 -3.95
C LEU A 73 -16.77 1.41 -3.24
N GLU A 74 -16.82 0.12 -3.52
CA GLU A 74 -17.70 -0.84 -2.84
C GLU A 74 -17.04 -1.42 -1.58
N SER A 75 -15.76 -1.76 -1.68
CA SER A 75 -14.99 -2.25 -0.53
C SER A 75 -13.50 -2.02 -0.69
N VAL A 76 -12.83 -1.77 0.44
CA VAL A 76 -11.38 -1.55 0.51
C VAL A 76 -10.81 -2.22 1.76
N VAL A 77 -9.67 -2.88 1.61
CA VAL A 77 -8.85 -3.40 2.72
C VAL A 77 -7.39 -3.12 2.39
N MET A 78 -6.74 -2.34 3.25
CA MET A 78 -5.32 -2.03 3.08
C MET A 78 -4.61 -2.09 4.43
N GLY A 79 -3.41 -2.65 4.43
CA GLY A 79 -2.60 -2.74 5.63
C GLY A 79 -1.22 -3.32 5.37
N ASP A 80 -0.31 -3.02 6.27
CA ASP A 80 1.07 -3.49 6.29
C ASP A 80 1.35 -4.20 7.60
N VAL A 81 2.11 -5.27 7.53
CA VAL A 81 2.67 -5.95 8.70
C VAL A 81 4.18 -6.03 8.53
N GLU A 82 4.90 -5.54 9.52
CA GLU A 82 6.35 -5.59 9.54
C GLU A 82 6.83 -6.31 10.81
N VAL A 83 7.79 -7.20 10.65
CA VAL A 83 8.44 -7.94 11.74
C VAL A 83 9.93 -7.64 11.71
N ARG A 84 10.51 -7.30 12.86
CA ARG A 84 11.93 -6.96 12.99
C ARG A 84 12.62 -7.74 14.10
N LYS A 85 13.89 -8.08 13.85
CA LYS A 85 14.82 -8.57 14.85
C LYS A 85 16.24 -8.09 14.51
N GLY A 86 16.86 -7.34 15.42
CA GLY A 86 18.17 -6.77 15.18
C GLY A 86 18.20 -5.88 13.93
N ARG A 87 19.10 -6.19 13.02
CA ARG A 87 19.26 -5.45 11.75
C ARG A 87 18.33 -5.93 10.62
N TRP A 88 17.62 -7.04 10.80
CA TRP A 88 16.75 -7.62 9.80
C TRP A 88 15.29 -7.23 10.03
N GLY A 89 14.60 -6.97 8.94
CA GLY A 89 13.15 -6.77 8.90
C GLY A 89 12.53 -7.55 7.75
N ALA A 90 11.29 -7.95 7.90
CA ALA A 90 10.46 -8.48 6.84
C ALA A 90 9.10 -7.77 6.87
N PHE A 91 8.52 -7.52 5.71
CA PHE A 91 7.23 -6.86 5.61
C PHE A 91 6.32 -7.51 4.59
N VAL A 92 5.01 -7.32 4.78
CA VAL A 92 3.97 -7.62 3.80
C VAL A 92 2.98 -6.48 3.80
N ASP A 93 2.81 -5.83 2.65
CA ASP A 93 1.80 -4.80 2.36
C ASP A 93 0.69 -5.41 1.51
N TYR A 94 -0.54 -5.33 1.95
CA TYR A 94 -1.73 -5.84 1.30
C TYR A 94 -2.66 -4.70 0.91
N GLN A 95 -3.11 -4.69 -0.33
CA GLN A 95 -4.06 -3.72 -0.87
C GLN A 95 -5.14 -4.45 -1.64
N TYR A 96 -6.37 -4.22 -1.29
CA TYR A 96 -7.55 -4.69 -2.00
C TYR A 96 -8.52 -3.54 -2.18
N ALA A 97 -9.01 -3.36 -3.41
CA ALA A 97 -10.08 -2.43 -3.72
C ALA A 97 -11.05 -3.07 -4.72
N LYS A 98 -12.34 -2.90 -4.46
CA LYS A 98 -13.44 -3.27 -5.36
C LYS A 98 -14.27 -2.03 -5.65
N THR A 99 -14.47 -1.74 -6.92
CA THR A 99 -15.32 -0.65 -7.39
C THR A 99 -16.44 -1.17 -8.27
N ASN A 100 -17.55 -0.45 -8.33
CA ASN A 100 -18.65 -0.72 -9.22
C ASN A 100 -19.19 0.61 -9.79
N GLU A 101 -19.29 0.69 -11.11
CA GLU A 101 -19.72 1.88 -11.83
C GLU A 101 -20.81 1.52 -12.85
N GLY A 102 -21.92 2.28 -12.82
CA GLY A 102 -22.94 2.22 -13.87
C GLY A 102 -22.43 2.93 -15.13
N VAL A 103 -22.32 2.21 -16.23
CA VAL A 103 -21.89 2.74 -17.54
C VAL A 103 -22.98 2.55 -18.59
N SER A 104 -22.92 3.32 -19.66
CA SER A 104 -23.82 3.15 -20.81
C SER A 104 -23.00 2.76 -22.05
N LEU A 105 -23.30 1.60 -22.62
CA LEU A 105 -22.66 1.10 -23.82
C LEU A 105 -23.64 1.18 -24.98
N MET A 106 -23.40 2.11 -25.92
CA MET A 106 -24.30 2.33 -27.10
C MET A 106 -25.79 2.51 -26.72
N GLY A 107 -26.03 3.19 -25.55
CA GLY A 107 -27.41 3.41 -25.06
C GLY A 107 -27.99 2.26 -24.24
N VAL A 108 -27.24 1.16 -24.04
CA VAL A 108 -27.64 0.04 -23.16
C VAL A 108 -27.02 0.22 -21.78
N PRO A 109 -27.81 0.18 -20.69
CA PRO A 109 -27.27 0.21 -19.34
C PRO A 109 -26.37 -1.00 -19.09
N ALA A 110 -25.22 -0.77 -18.47
CA ALA A 110 -24.28 -1.81 -18.08
C ALA A 110 -23.62 -1.44 -16.74
N GLU A 111 -23.06 -2.42 -16.05
CA GLU A 111 -22.28 -2.23 -14.82
C GLU A 111 -20.86 -2.71 -15.06
N LEU A 112 -19.90 -1.85 -14.74
CA LEU A 112 -18.47 -2.14 -14.78
C LEU A 112 -17.97 -2.33 -13.35
N GLY A 113 -17.75 -3.59 -12.96
CA GLY A 113 -17.09 -3.93 -11.70
C GLY A 113 -15.58 -4.08 -11.91
N THR A 114 -14.76 -3.50 -11.02
CA THR A 114 -13.33 -3.78 -11.02
C THR A 114 -12.87 -4.29 -9.66
N ARG A 115 -11.88 -5.17 -9.68
CA ARG A 115 -11.20 -5.66 -8.47
C ARG A 115 -9.70 -5.58 -8.69
N SER A 116 -9.03 -4.88 -7.80
CA SER A 116 -7.58 -4.78 -7.76
C SER A 116 -7.05 -5.37 -6.47
N THR A 117 -6.09 -6.28 -6.57
CA THR A 117 -5.36 -6.82 -5.43
C THR A 117 -3.88 -6.63 -5.69
N THR A 118 -3.17 -6.05 -4.73
CA THR A 118 -1.71 -5.94 -4.78
C THR A 118 -1.15 -6.44 -3.45
N VAL A 119 -0.19 -7.35 -3.51
CA VAL A 119 0.56 -7.84 -2.35
C VAL A 119 2.03 -7.58 -2.61
N SER A 120 2.66 -6.77 -1.77
CA SER A 120 4.11 -6.56 -1.82
C SER A 120 4.73 -7.09 -0.54
N GLY A 121 5.80 -7.84 -0.65
CA GLY A 121 6.51 -8.35 0.51
C GLY A 121 8.00 -8.43 0.26
N GLY A 122 8.78 -8.35 1.34
CA GLY A 122 10.22 -8.38 1.20
C GLY A 122 10.97 -8.37 2.52
N VAL A 123 12.28 -8.38 2.38
CA VAL A 123 13.23 -8.34 3.48
C VAL A 123 14.00 -7.02 3.42
N LEU A 124 14.20 -6.44 4.58
CA LEU A 124 14.94 -5.21 4.83
C LEU A 124 16.20 -5.52 5.63
N PHE A 125 17.28 -4.87 5.30
CA PHE A 125 18.50 -4.95 6.12
C PHE A 125 18.93 -3.55 6.54
N ARG A 126 19.05 -3.31 7.85
CA ARG A 126 19.50 -2.03 8.39
C ARG A 126 21.00 -1.86 8.14
N LEU A 127 21.34 -1.22 7.03
CA LEU A 127 22.72 -0.96 6.60
C LEU A 127 23.34 0.15 7.47
N ILE A 128 22.59 1.25 7.65
CA ILE A 128 22.97 2.39 8.50
C ILE A 128 21.95 2.49 9.63
N ASP A 129 22.42 2.71 10.84
CA ASP A 129 21.63 2.95 12.05
C ASP A 129 22.41 3.89 12.96
N ASP A 130 22.39 5.18 12.59
CA ASP A 130 23.15 6.19 13.28
C ASP A 130 22.29 6.93 14.31
N PRO A 131 22.79 7.11 15.54
CA PRO A 131 22.10 7.91 16.54
C PRO A 131 22.07 9.38 16.10
N VAL A 132 20.88 9.99 16.20
CA VAL A 132 20.68 11.43 16.02
C VAL A 132 20.58 12.07 17.40
N ALA A 133 21.06 13.32 17.53
CA ALA A 133 21.03 14.03 18.78
C ALA A 133 19.63 14.14 19.38
N GLY A 134 19.51 13.86 20.70
CA GLY A 134 18.27 13.87 21.45
C GLY A 134 17.63 12.49 21.62
N ARG A 135 16.54 12.48 22.36
CA ARG A 135 15.73 11.28 22.64
C ARG A 135 14.32 11.45 22.11
N THR A 136 13.66 10.34 21.89
CA THR A 136 12.20 10.34 21.67
C THR A 136 11.48 10.70 22.97
N ALA A 137 10.23 11.12 22.88
CA ALA A 137 9.39 11.40 24.05
C ALA A 137 9.17 10.16 24.96
N PHE A 138 9.62 8.98 24.51
CA PHE A 138 9.49 7.70 25.22
C PHE A 138 10.84 7.15 25.73
N GLY A 139 11.91 7.95 25.61
CA GLY A 139 13.20 7.65 26.18
C GLY A 139 14.19 6.95 25.26
N ASP A 140 13.76 6.47 24.08
CA ASP A 140 14.63 5.84 23.09
C ASP A 140 15.60 6.87 22.47
N ALA A 141 16.78 6.43 22.04
CA ALA A 141 17.66 7.25 21.21
C ALA A 141 16.98 7.51 19.87
N ARG A 142 17.01 8.76 19.39
CA ARG A 142 16.60 9.09 18.03
C ARG A 142 17.61 8.51 17.05
N SER A 143 17.15 8.07 15.90
CA SER A 143 18.01 7.40 14.93
C SER A 143 17.72 7.86 13.48
N PHE A 144 18.76 7.73 12.67
CA PHE A 144 18.69 7.80 11.20
C PHE A 144 19.04 6.43 10.64
N ARG A 145 18.17 5.89 9.80
CA ARG A 145 18.29 4.52 9.29
C ARG A 145 18.21 4.49 7.78
N VAL A 146 19.07 3.67 7.15
CA VAL A 146 19.04 3.36 5.72
C VAL A 146 18.96 1.86 5.56
N GLU A 147 17.94 1.40 4.83
CA GLU A 147 17.59 0.00 4.73
C GLU A 147 17.36 -0.39 3.27
N PRO A 148 18.35 -1.00 2.58
CA PRO A 148 18.09 -1.69 1.32
C PRO A 148 17.04 -2.79 1.52
N LEU A 149 16.23 -2.99 0.51
CA LEU A 149 15.20 -4.02 0.48
C LEU A 149 15.25 -4.86 -0.81
N ILE A 150 14.89 -6.11 -0.67
CA ILE A 150 14.62 -7.04 -1.76
C ILE A 150 13.29 -7.74 -1.49
N GLY A 151 12.49 -7.95 -2.53
CA GLY A 151 11.17 -8.56 -2.35
C GLY A 151 10.49 -8.93 -3.65
N ALA A 152 9.17 -9.05 -3.56
CA ALA A 152 8.29 -9.30 -4.71
C ALA A 152 6.99 -8.52 -4.55
N ARG A 153 6.38 -8.15 -5.67
CA ARG A 153 5.04 -7.55 -5.77
C ARG A 153 4.20 -8.40 -6.70
N TRP A 154 3.14 -8.97 -6.16
CA TRP A 154 2.11 -9.65 -6.91
C TRP A 154 0.94 -8.70 -7.11
N SER A 155 0.47 -8.59 -8.36
CA SER A 155 -0.66 -7.74 -8.74
C SER A 155 -1.67 -8.56 -9.51
N LYS A 156 -2.95 -8.38 -9.19
CA LYS A 156 -4.08 -9.00 -9.86
C LYS A 156 -5.16 -7.98 -10.11
N LEU A 157 -5.54 -7.86 -11.37
CA LEU A 157 -6.62 -7.01 -11.86
C LEU A 157 -7.71 -7.87 -12.45
N ARG A 158 -8.96 -7.54 -12.15
CA ARG A 158 -10.15 -8.12 -12.80
C ARG A 158 -11.13 -7.01 -13.11
N ALA A 159 -11.65 -7.04 -14.31
CA ALA A 159 -12.76 -6.21 -14.77
C ALA A 159 -13.91 -7.11 -15.21
N GLU A 160 -15.10 -6.82 -14.73
CA GLU A 160 -16.35 -7.54 -15.05
C GLU A 160 -17.35 -6.55 -15.59
N LEU A 161 -17.82 -6.81 -16.81
CA LEU A 161 -18.83 -6.02 -17.47
C LEU A 161 -20.14 -6.82 -17.50
N ASN A 162 -21.13 -6.33 -16.78
CA ASN A 162 -22.46 -6.91 -16.70
C ASN A 162 -23.42 -6.11 -17.61
N THR A 163 -24.03 -6.78 -18.56
CA THR A 163 -25.03 -6.22 -19.46
C THR A 163 -26.31 -7.05 -19.39
N PRO A 164 -27.46 -6.56 -19.84
CA PRO A 164 -28.70 -7.36 -19.96
C PRO A 164 -28.56 -8.59 -20.86
N LEU A 165 -27.53 -8.62 -21.72
CA LEU A 165 -27.28 -9.72 -22.67
C LEU A 165 -26.26 -10.75 -22.12
N GLY A 166 -25.65 -10.50 -20.97
CA GLY A 166 -24.68 -11.39 -20.34
C GLY A 166 -23.53 -10.65 -19.64
N ALA A 167 -22.71 -11.41 -18.93
CA ALA A 167 -21.53 -10.93 -18.23
C ALA A 167 -20.25 -11.35 -18.96
N THR A 168 -19.27 -10.45 -19.01
CA THR A 168 -17.93 -10.72 -19.53
C THR A 168 -16.90 -10.33 -18.49
N GLN A 169 -15.96 -11.23 -18.20
CA GLN A 169 -14.87 -10.98 -17.24
C GLN A 169 -13.53 -11.05 -17.97
N LYS A 170 -12.67 -10.06 -17.69
CA LYS A 170 -11.28 -10.04 -18.14
C LYS A 170 -10.36 -9.67 -16.96
N GLY A 171 -9.09 -10.04 -17.05
CA GLY A 171 -8.13 -9.71 -15.99
C GLY A 171 -6.72 -10.13 -16.36
N ALA A 172 -5.78 -9.63 -15.56
CA ALA A 172 -4.37 -9.95 -15.64
C ALA A 172 -3.81 -10.17 -14.23
N GLU A 173 -2.74 -10.95 -14.17
CA GLU A 173 -2.04 -11.30 -12.94
C GLU A 173 -0.55 -11.42 -13.23
N TRP A 174 0.29 -10.74 -12.43
CA TRP A 174 1.73 -10.75 -12.63
C TRP A 174 2.48 -10.59 -11.31
N THR A 175 3.77 -10.93 -11.32
CA THR A 175 4.68 -10.78 -10.19
C THR A 175 5.97 -10.11 -10.65
N ASP A 176 6.37 -9.05 -9.95
CA ASP A 176 7.63 -8.33 -10.13
C ASP A 176 8.57 -8.64 -8.97
N LEU A 177 9.84 -8.95 -9.24
CA LEU A 177 10.88 -8.93 -8.23
C LEU A 177 11.24 -7.47 -7.93
N LEU A 178 11.38 -7.12 -6.65
CA LEU A 178 11.62 -5.76 -6.19
C LEU A 178 13.04 -5.57 -5.66
N LEU A 179 13.65 -4.45 -6.04
CA LEU A 179 14.80 -3.89 -5.36
C LEU A 179 14.49 -2.46 -4.92
N GLY A 180 14.89 -2.08 -3.72
CA GLY A 180 14.57 -0.75 -3.23
C GLY A 180 15.41 -0.32 -2.05
N LEU A 181 15.06 0.87 -1.56
CA LEU A 181 15.70 1.53 -0.45
C LEU A 181 14.64 2.20 0.42
N ARG A 182 14.77 2.02 1.72
CA ARG A 182 14.00 2.76 2.73
C ARG A 182 14.96 3.64 3.53
N VAL A 183 14.55 4.88 3.75
CA VAL A 183 15.22 5.82 4.66
C VAL A 183 14.22 6.24 5.72
N GLU A 184 14.61 6.18 6.97
CA GLU A 184 13.79 6.59 8.09
C GLU A 184 14.60 7.44 9.06
N SER A 185 14.00 8.54 9.54
CA SER A 185 14.65 9.46 10.47
C SER A 185 13.70 9.96 11.56
N ASP A 186 14.09 9.88 12.80
CA ASP A 186 13.42 10.54 13.90
C ASP A 186 13.79 12.04 13.92
N VAL A 187 12.94 12.87 13.28
CA VAL A 187 13.18 14.31 13.10
C VAL A 187 12.88 15.13 14.35
N SER A 188 12.08 14.59 15.27
CA SER A 188 11.82 15.18 16.59
C SER A 188 11.53 14.09 17.63
N GLU A 189 11.17 14.49 18.84
CA GLU A 189 10.83 13.57 19.94
C GLU A 189 9.64 12.65 19.60
N ARG A 190 8.72 13.11 18.76
CA ARG A 190 7.47 12.39 18.40
C ARG A 190 7.29 12.15 16.91
N TRP A 191 8.08 12.80 16.06
CA TRP A 191 7.92 12.70 14.62
C TRP A 191 9.03 11.88 13.98
N THR A 192 8.61 10.91 13.19
CA THR A 192 9.47 10.09 12.33
C THR A 192 9.08 10.34 10.88
N LEU A 193 10.04 10.59 10.01
CA LEU A 193 9.86 10.63 8.56
C LEU A 193 10.38 9.32 7.96
N ARG A 194 9.61 8.72 7.07
CA ARG A 194 9.96 7.51 6.33
C ARG A 194 9.76 7.76 4.84
N THR A 195 10.78 7.46 4.05
CA THR A 195 10.68 7.43 2.59
C THR A 195 11.13 6.07 2.10
N GLN A 196 10.40 5.51 1.15
CA GLN A 196 10.76 4.25 0.49
C GLN A 196 10.59 4.41 -1.01
N VAL A 197 11.55 3.89 -1.76
CA VAL A 197 11.47 3.73 -3.21
C VAL A 197 11.79 2.28 -3.54
N ASP A 198 11.08 1.69 -4.46
CA ASP A 198 11.38 0.38 -5.00
C ASP A 198 11.05 0.30 -6.50
N ALA A 199 11.83 -0.48 -7.23
CA ALA A 199 11.63 -0.77 -8.63
C ALA A 199 11.50 -2.28 -8.82
N GLY A 200 10.59 -2.69 -9.69
CA GLY A 200 10.32 -4.07 -10.03
C GLY A 200 10.36 -4.34 -11.52
N GLY A 201 10.50 -5.62 -11.89
CA GLY A 201 10.57 -6.03 -13.28
C GLY A 201 11.86 -5.61 -13.99
N LEU A 202 12.97 -5.46 -13.25
CA LEU A 202 14.24 -5.01 -13.78
C LEU A 202 14.77 -5.97 -14.85
N GLY A 203 15.02 -5.43 -16.06
CA GLY A 203 15.51 -6.18 -17.21
C GLY A 203 14.40 -6.76 -18.11
N ASP A 204 13.16 -6.41 -17.87
CA ASP A 204 12.01 -6.76 -18.72
C ASP A 204 11.38 -5.47 -19.25
N ASP A 205 11.46 -5.23 -20.56
CA ASP A 205 10.95 -4.00 -21.19
C ASP A 205 9.42 -3.94 -21.16
N ASP A 206 8.76 -5.10 -21.15
CA ASP A 206 7.31 -5.26 -21.17
C ASP A 206 6.69 -5.22 -19.76
N ARG A 207 7.51 -5.40 -18.72
CA ARG A 207 7.06 -5.42 -17.32
C ARG A 207 8.01 -4.69 -16.42
N HIS A 208 7.59 -3.54 -15.93
CA HIS A 208 8.32 -2.81 -14.89
C HIS A 208 7.39 -2.06 -13.98
N SER A 209 7.82 -1.86 -12.76
CA SER A 209 7.10 -1.05 -11.79
C SER A 209 8.07 -0.14 -11.03
N LEU A 210 7.56 1.03 -10.64
CA LEU A 210 8.25 1.98 -9.78
C LEU A 210 7.29 2.43 -8.69
N ALA A 211 7.65 2.20 -7.44
CA ALA A 211 6.90 2.69 -6.31
C ALA A 211 7.72 3.69 -5.50
N TRP A 212 7.02 4.69 -4.95
CA TRP A 212 7.56 5.65 -4.02
C TRP A 212 6.52 5.99 -2.96
N GLN A 213 6.97 6.15 -1.72
CA GLN A 213 6.15 6.67 -0.65
C GLN A 213 6.96 7.54 0.30
N ALA A 214 6.32 8.57 0.85
CA ALA A 214 6.83 9.37 1.95
C ALA A 214 5.75 9.51 3.02
N LEU A 215 6.08 9.15 4.25
CA LEU A 215 5.17 9.15 5.39
C LEU A 215 5.78 9.94 6.54
N ALA A 216 4.97 10.78 7.17
CA ALA A 216 5.23 11.36 8.47
C ALA A 216 4.41 10.60 9.52
N SER A 217 5.09 10.09 10.54
CA SER A 217 4.49 9.32 11.64
C SER A 217 4.58 10.10 12.93
N TYR A 218 3.44 10.36 13.54
CA TYR A 218 3.35 10.98 14.86
C TYR A 218 3.13 9.91 15.92
N ARG A 219 4.10 9.73 16.80
CA ARG A 219 4.07 8.78 17.91
C ARG A 219 3.21 9.34 19.05
N THR A 220 2.07 8.71 19.29
CA THR A 220 1.11 9.16 20.31
C THR A 220 1.55 8.75 21.71
N PRO A 221 1.05 9.40 22.81
CA PRO A 221 1.29 8.93 24.17
C PRO A 221 0.51 7.65 24.52
N LEU A 222 -0.40 7.21 23.64
CA LEU A 222 -1.16 5.99 23.85
C LEU A 222 -0.25 4.76 23.89
N ALA A 223 -0.52 3.84 24.81
CA ALA A 223 0.25 2.61 25.02
C ALA A 223 1.77 2.85 25.08
N GLY A 224 2.21 3.94 25.74
CA GLY A 224 3.63 4.24 25.90
C GLY A 224 4.37 4.55 24.60
N GLY A 225 3.66 5.03 23.56
CA GLY A 225 4.24 5.33 22.26
C GLY A 225 4.21 4.16 21.26
N ALA A 226 3.57 3.05 21.61
CA ALA A 226 3.38 1.92 20.70
C ALA A 226 2.39 2.23 19.57
N VAL A 227 1.62 3.32 19.67
CA VAL A 227 0.65 3.76 18.67
C VAL A 227 1.17 4.99 17.94
N SER A 228 1.18 4.96 16.61
CA SER A 228 1.50 6.11 15.77
C SER A 228 0.40 6.39 14.76
N VAL A 229 0.20 7.68 14.44
CA VAL A 229 -0.64 8.14 13.33
C VAL A 229 0.28 8.44 12.17
N ASN A 230 -0.02 7.91 11.00
CA ASN A 230 0.77 8.07 9.79
C ASN A 230 0.01 8.86 8.76
N ALA A 231 0.62 9.86 8.16
CA ALA A 231 0.08 10.60 7.04
C ALA A 231 1.18 10.82 6.00
N GLY A 232 0.81 10.80 4.72
CA GLY A 232 1.79 11.03 3.66
C GLY A 232 1.23 10.82 2.27
N TYR A 233 2.11 10.47 1.35
CA TYR A 233 1.79 10.30 -0.05
C TYR A 233 2.45 9.05 -0.61
N ARG A 234 1.75 8.33 -1.48
CA ARG A 234 2.24 7.12 -2.17
C ARG A 234 1.98 7.25 -3.67
N MET A 235 2.91 6.71 -4.45
CA MET A 235 2.79 6.55 -5.89
C MET A 235 3.21 5.13 -6.26
N LEU A 236 2.52 4.53 -7.23
CA LEU A 236 2.90 3.27 -7.86
C LEU A 236 2.61 3.37 -9.36
N HIS A 237 3.68 3.41 -10.15
CA HIS A 237 3.62 3.27 -11.60
C HIS A 237 3.82 1.80 -11.97
N GLN A 238 2.97 1.28 -12.84
CA GLN A 238 3.09 -0.08 -13.36
C GLN A 238 2.92 -0.06 -14.88
N ASN A 239 3.85 -0.69 -15.57
CA ASN A 239 3.76 -1.05 -16.97
C ASN A 239 3.75 -2.57 -17.07
N TYR A 240 2.72 -3.12 -17.72
CA TYR A 240 2.59 -4.55 -17.94
C TYR A 240 1.96 -4.75 -19.32
N GLU A 241 2.68 -5.43 -20.19
CA GLU A 241 2.26 -5.75 -21.55
C GLU A 241 2.37 -7.25 -21.74
N GLN A 242 1.25 -7.91 -22.01
CA GLN A 242 1.20 -9.34 -22.32
C GLN A 242 -0.10 -9.69 -23.04
N ASP A 243 -0.13 -10.80 -23.76
CA ASP A 243 -1.39 -11.33 -24.27
C ASP A 243 -2.26 -11.82 -23.11
N ASP A 244 -3.56 -11.49 -23.16
CA ASP A 244 -4.54 -12.00 -22.22
C ASP A 244 -4.80 -13.50 -22.49
N PHE A 245 -5.55 -14.16 -21.60
CA PHE A 245 -5.90 -15.58 -21.78
C PHE A 245 -6.73 -15.89 -23.04
N THR A 246 -7.15 -14.85 -23.83
CA THR A 246 -7.81 -15.01 -25.13
C THR A 246 -6.85 -14.83 -26.29
N GLY A 247 -5.54 -14.60 -26.04
CA GLY A 247 -4.52 -14.32 -27.05
C GLY A 247 -4.60 -12.91 -27.63
N GLN A 248 -5.30 -11.98 -26.95
CA GLN A 248 -5.37 -10.58 -27.34
C GLN A 248 -4.47 -9.73 -26.43
N ARG A 249 -3.83 -8.72 -27.03
CA ARG A 249 -2.94 -7.83 -26.28
C ARG A 249 -3.68 -7.13 -25.15
N PHE A 250 -3.14 -7.29 -23.96
CA PHE A 250 -3.50 -6.57 -22.75
C PHE A 250 -2.32 -5.69 -22.34
N ASP A 251 -2.53 -4.37 -22.30
CA ASP A 251 -1.53 -3.43 -21.81
C ASP A 251 -2.14 -2.70 -20.61
N TRP A 252 -1.36 -2.64 -19.53
CA TRP A 252 -1.66 -1.86 -18.33
C TRP A 252 -0.52 -0.89 -18.08
N LYS A 253 -0.70 0.37 -18.43
CA LYS A 253 0.28 1.43 -18.18
C LYS A 253 -0.37 2.52 -17.36
N VAL A 254 -0.36 2.32 -16.04
CA VAL A 254 -1.11 3.17 -15.10
C VAL A 254 -0.23 3.59 -13.94
N THR A 255 -0.36 4.85 -13.57
CA THR A 255 0.17 5.42 -12.34
C THR A 255 -0.97 5.57 -11.36
N ARG A 256 -0.82 4.97 -10.19
CA ARG A 256 -1.69 5.17 -9.02
C ARG A 256 -0.97 6.07 -8.05
N HIS A 257 -1.60 7.14 -7.59
CA HIS A 257 -0.98 8.05 -6.64
C HIS A 257 -2.02 8.73 -5.75
N GLY A 258 -1.60 9.21 -4.59
CA GLY A 258 -2.50 9.93 -3.69
C GLY A 258 -2.08 9.91 -2.23
N PRO A 259 -2.83 10.61 -1.37
CA PRO A 259 -2.57 10.68 0.05
C PRO A 259 -2.85 9.34 0.75
N VAL A 260 -2.06 9.07 1.79
CA VAL A 260 -2.19 7.91 2.69
C VAL A 260 -2.42 8.42 4.09
N LEU A 261 -3.38 7.79 4.78
CA LEU A 261 -3.62 8.00 6.20
C LEU A 261 -3.76 6.64 6.88
N GLY A 262 -3.09 6.44 8.01
CA GLY A 262 -3.10 5.17 8.72
C GLY A 262 -2.70 5.26 10.18
N LEU A 263 -2.75 4.11 10.82
CA LEU A 263 -2.28 3.91 12.19
C LEU A 263 -1.22 2.82 12.17
N SER A 264 -0.25 2.89 13.09
CA SER A 264 0.68 1.78 13.36
C SER A 264 0.60 1.41 14.83
N LEU A 265 0.59 0.10 15.07
CA LEU A 265 0.60 -0.52 16.40
C LEU A 265 1.87 -1.39 16.47
N THR A 266 2.78 -1.05 17.37
CA THR A 266 4.07 -1.76 17.54
C THR A 266 4.07 -2.52 18.87
N TYR A 267 4.44 -3.79 18.81
CA TYR A 267 4.52 -4.73 19.93
C TYR A 267 5.93 -5.29 20.11
#